data_979ddf90558e53774cb15c5f9fec4411
#
_entry.id   979ddf90558e53774cb15c5f9fec4411
#
_cell.length_a   1.000
_cell.length_b   1.000
_cell.length_c   1.000
_cell.angle_alpha   90.00
_cell.angle_beta   90.00
_cell.angle_gamma   90.00
#
_symmetry.space_group_name_H-M   'P 1'
#
loop_
_entity.id
_entity.type
_entity.pdbx_description
1 polymer ?
#
loop_
_entity_poly.entity_id
_entity_poly.type
_entity_poly.pdbx_seq_one_letter_code
_entity_poly.pdbx_strand_id
1 'polypeptide(L)' 'MSDDITLPPEVRLDPRLGPHGGQYVILTCAICGREVRYPLPWYRARLARGVPPKTCSRACGGEYRRRRKEAAR' A
#
# COMPACT_ATOMS: atom_id res chain seq x y z
N MET A 1 12.52 15.06 15.15
CA MET A 1 11.25 14.41 14.79
C MET A 1 11.51 13.30 13.82
N SER A 2 11.29 12.11 14.28
CA SER A 2 11.54 10.96 13.45
C SER A 2 10.34 10.73 12.55
N ASP A 3 10.60 10.69 11.26
CA ASP A 3 9.61 10.26 10.29
C ASP A 3 9.53 8.74 10.24
N ASP A 4 9.78 8.10 11.36
CA ASP A 4 9.82 6.65 11.42
C ASP A 4 8.42 6.07 11.43
N ILE A 5 7.77 6.13 10.27
CA ILE A 5 6.56 5.36 10.07
C ILE A 5 7.01 3.96 9.72
N THR A 6 6.82 3.04 10.65
CA THR A 6 7.15 1.64 10.43
C THR A 6 6.22 1.06 9.39
N LEU A 7 6.77 0.51 8.33
CA LEU A 7 5.96 -0.12 7.29
C LEU A 7 5.32 -1.40 7.83
N PRO A 8 4.07 -1.71 7.42
CA PRO A 8 3.45 -2.98 7.79
C PRO A 8 4.28 -4.17 7.28
N PRO A 9 4.21 -5.32 7.95
CA PRO A 9 5.02 -6.47 7.55
C PRO A 9 4.70 -7.02 6.16
N GLU A 10 3.51 -6.77 5.64
CA GLU A 10 3.11 -7.20 4.30
C GLU A 10 3.66 -6.29 3.20
N VAL A 11 4.28 -5.17 3.58
CA VAL A 11 4.84 -4.20 2.63
C VAL A 11 6.35 -4.23 2.76
N ARG A 12 7.04 -4.24 1.61
CA ARG A 12 8.50 -4.26 1.59
C ARG A 12 9.01 -3.16 0.67
N LEU A 13 10.24 -2.74 0.90
CA LEU A 13 10.88 -1.77 0.05
C LEU A 13 11.38 -2.44 -1.22
N ASP A 14 11.15 -1.80 -2.37
CA ASP A 14 11.69 -2.25 -3.62
C ASP A 14 13.19 -1.91 -3.64
N PRO A 15 14.07 -2.87 -3.90
CA PRO A 15 15.52 -2.58 -3.97
C PRO A 15 15.90 -1.70 -5.15
N ARG A 16 15.01 -1.57 -6.14
CA ARG A 16 15.27 -0.73 -7.32
C ARG A 16 14.72 0.66 -7.09
N LEU A 17 15.49 1.67 -7.53
CA LEU A 17 15.03 3.05 -7.49
C LEU A 17 14.14 3.32 -8.70
N GLY A 18 13.21 4.26 -8.53
CA GLY A 18 12.37 4.71 -9.63
C GLY A 18 13.13 5.59 -10.60
N PRO A 19 12.46 6.03 -11.70
CA PRO A 19 13.10 6.80 -12.76
C PRO A 19 13.70 8.12 -12.30
N HIS A 20 13.24 8.65 -11.17
CA HIS A 20 13.77 9.89 -10.60
C HIS A 20 14.59 9.64 -9.35
N GLY A 21 15.08 8.42 -9.16
CA GLY A 21 15.86 8.07 -7.98
C GLY A 21 15.04 7.89 -6.71
N GLY A 22 13.72 7.92 -6.82
CA GLY A 22 12.84 7.76 -5.66
C GLY A 22 12.66 6.31 -5.27
N GLN A 23 12.42 6.08 -3.98
CA GLN A 23 12.16 4.74 -3.46
C GLN A 23 10.70 4.35 -3.67
N TYR A 24 10.47 3.05 -3.87
CA TYR A 24 9.14 2.49 -4.02
C TYR A 24 8.91 1.39 -3.00
N VAL A 25 7.65 1.15 -2.68
CA VAL A 25 7.25 0.00 -1.87
C VAL A 25 6.53 -1.01 -2.74
N ILE A 26 6.62 -2.28 -2.35
CA ILE A 26 5.93 -3.38 -3.03
C ILE A 26 4.93 -3.96 -2.05
N LEU A 27 3.70 -4.09 -2.49
CA LEU A 27 2.68 -4.76 -1.69
C LEU A 27 1.89 -5.73 -2.57
N THR A 28 1.26 -6.69 -1.93
CA THR A 28 0.42 -7.68 -2.62
C THR A 28 -1.03 -7.28 -2.48
N CYS A 29 -1.75 -7.23 -3.60
CA CYS A 29 -3.17 -6.90 -3.58
C CYS A 29 -3.93 -7.92 -2.74
N ALA A 30 -4.76 -7.42 -1.81
CA ALA A 30 -5.53 -8.28 -0.92
C ALA A 30 -6.66 -9.04 -1.65
N ILE A 31 -6.97 -8.65 -2.87
CA ILE A 31 -8.08 -9.25 -3.62
C ILE A 31 -7.57 -10.22 -4.69
N CYS A 32 -6.65 -9.76 -5.55
CA CYS A 32 -6.21 -10.57 -6.70
C CYS A 32 -4.82 -11.18 -6.52
N GLY A 33 -4.10 -10.84 -5.45
CA GLY A 33 -2.77 -11.39 -5.18
C GLY A 33 -1.66 -10.84 -6.04
N ARG A 34 -1.94 -9.83 -6.86
CA ARG A 34 -0.94 -9.25 -7.74
C ARG A 34 -0.04 -8.29 -6.96
N GLU A 35 1.25 -8.29 -7.27
CA GLU A 35 2.15 -7.32 -6.67
C GLU A 35 2.03 -5.97 -7.35
N VAL A 36 2.06 -4.89 -6.55
CA VAL A 36 2.02 -3.53 -7.07
C VAL A 36 3.09 -2.70 -6.38
N ARG A 37 3.55 -1.67 -7.08
CA ARG A 37 4.56 -0.75 -6.59
C ARG A 37 3.96 0.64 -6.47
N TYR A 38 4.23 1.28 -5.33
CA TYR A 38 3.81 2.66 -5.10
C TYR A 38 5.01 3.49 -4.65
N PRO A 39 5.06 4.78 -5.03
CA PRO A 39 6.11 5.66 -4.52
C PRO A 39 6.09 5.71 -3.00
N LEU A 40 7.25 5.59 -2.38
CA LEU A 40 7.34 5.56 -0.92
C LEU A 40 6.77 6.82 -0.26
N PRO A 41 7.07 8.04 -0.73
CA PRO A 41 6.48 9.24 -0.11
C PRO A 41 4.96 9.23 -0.16
N TRP A 42 4.39 8.82 -1.29
CA TRP A 42 2.94 8.72 -1.44
C TRP A 42 2.35 7.70 -0.47
N TYR A 43 2.99 6.53 -0.38
CA TYR A 43 2.53 5.47 0.51
C TYR A 43 2.59 5.91 1.98
N ARG A 44 3.69 6.58 2.37
CA ARG A 44 3.84 7.06 3.74
C ARG A 44 2.77 8.08 4.11
N ALA A 45 2.42 8.97 3.17
CA ALA A 45 1.36 9.94 3.41
C ALA A 45 0.02 9.26 3.63
N ARG A 46 -0.28 8.22 2.84
CA ARG A 46 -1.52 7.46 3.00
C ARG A 46 -1.54 6.68 4.31
N LEU A 47 -0.40 6.10 4.66
CA LEU A 47 -0.27 5.35 5.92
C LEU A 47 -0.48 6.26 7.12
N ALA A 48 0.09 7.47 7.08
CA ALA A 48 -0.06 8.44 8.15
C ALA A 48 -1.51 8.88 8.34
N ARG A 49 -2.30 8.86 7.26
CA ARG A 49 -3.72 9.21 7.32
C ARG A 49 -4.59 8.03 7.74
N GLY A 50 -4.00 6.87 7.95
CA GLY A 50 -4.72 5.67 8.35
C GLY A 50 -5.46 4.97 7.22
N VAL A 51 -5.14 5.32 5.95
CA VAL A 51 -5.79 4.73 4.78
C VAL A 51 -4.76 4.22 3.77
N PRO A 52 -3.83 3.36 4.19
CA PRO A 52 -2.83 2.83 3.26
C PRO A 52 -3.49 1.97 2.17
N PRO A 53 -2.95 1.96 0.95
CA PRO A 53 -3.50 1.13 -0.10
C PRO A 53 -3.27 -0.35 0.21
N LYS A 54 -4.25 -1.18 -0.09
CA LYS A 54 -4.18 -2.63 0.11
C LYS A 54 -4.43 -3.39 -1.18
N THR A 55 -4.67 -2.68 -2.27
CA THR A 55 -5.12 -3.30 -3.51
C THR A 55 -4.36 -2.70 -4.69
N CYS A 56 -4.44 -3.38 -5.83
CA CYS A 56 -3.70 -2.98 -7.02
C CYS A 56 -4.43 -1.95 -7.88
N SER A 57 -5.74 -1.80 -7.67
CA SER A 57 -6.54 -0.92 -8.53
C SER A 57 -7.78 -0.45 -7.81
N ARG A 58 -8.49 0.49 -8.43
CA ARG A 58 -9.74 1.00 -7.90
C ARG A 58 -10.80 -0.10 -7.82
N ALA A 59 -10.84 -0.99 -8.80
CA ALA A 59 -11.80 -2.10 -8.80
C ALA A 59 -11.59 -3.02 -7.60
N CYS A 60 -10.32 -3.42 -7.36
CA CYS A 60 -10.01 -4.24 -6.20
C CYS A 60 -10.21 -3.46 -4.90
N GLY A 61 -9.96 -2.15 -4.92
CA GLY A 61 -10.20 -1.30 -3.75
C GLY A 61 -11.65 -1.29 -3.33
N GLY A 62 -12.56 -1.21 -4.29
CA GLY A 62 -14.00 -1.28 -4.01
C GLY A 62 -14.41 -2.61 -3.43
N GLU A 63 -13.89 -3.71 -4.01
CA GLU A 63 -14.17 -5.06 -3.50
C GLU A 63 -13.62 -5.24 -2.08
N TYR A 64 -12.43 -4.73 -1.82
CA TYR A 64 -11.82 -4.82 -0.51
C TYR A 64 -12.68 -4.11 0.55
N ARG A 65 -13.15 -2.91 0.24
CA ARG A 65 -14.00 -2.17 1.17
C ARG A 65 -15.31 -2.90 1.44
N ARG A 66 -15.89 -3.50 0.42
CA ARG A 66 -17.12 -4.26 0.57
C ARG A 66 -16.92 -5.47 1.48
N ARG A 67 -15.82 -6.21 1.29
CA ARG A 67 -15.51 -7.37 2.13
C ARG A 67 -15.26 -6.99 3.58
N ARG A 68 -14.58 -5.86 3.80
CA ARG A 68 -14.36 -5.37 5.17
C ARG A 68 -15.68 -5.01 5.84
N LYS A 69 -16.58 -4.40 5.10
CA LYS A 69 -17.89 -4.00 5.63
C LYS A 69 -18.69 -5.23 6.02
N GLU A 70 -18.67 -6.27 5.21
CA GLU A 70 -19.35 -7.52 5.51
C GLU A 70 -18.75 -8.22 6.74
N ALA A 71 -17.43 -8.23 6.84
CA ALA A 71 -16.73 -8.85 7.94
C ALA A 71 -16.95 -8.12 9.27
N ALA A 72 -17.26 -6.83 9.22
CA ALA A 72 -17.45 -6.01 10.40
C ALA A 72 -18.83 -6.14 11.03
N ARG A 73 -19.72 -6.92 10.44
CA ARG A 73 -21.06 -7.13 10.98
C ARG A 73 -21.09 -8.18 12.08
#